data_ead61ab14e15a0f823ed469032191891
#
_entry.id   ead61ab14e15a0f823ed469032191891
#
_cell.length_a   1.000
_cell.length_b   1.000
_cell.length_c   1.000
_cell.angle_alpha   90.00
_cell.angle_beta   90.00
_cell.angle_gamma   90.00
#
_symmetry.space_group_name_H-M   'P 1'
#
loop_
_entity.id
_entity.type
_entity.pdbx_description
1 polymer ?
#
loop_
_entity_poly.entity_id
_entity_poly.type
_entity_poly.pdbx_seq_one_letter_code
_entity_poly.pdbx_strand_id
1 'polypeptide(L)'
;MDKFLKALSYLGEQFKPIDLLDILIVSIMIYYVVKFIRDRRASKLAIGICLILAMLFISNVLEMKTMNFLLSNIVQVGLIALLIIFQPELRSALEKVGGTSFKTLKNTVTPNKDKDHSKAKTDGISNICQAVCELSQEYTGALIIVERNTPLGDIIKTGTIINADICVSMLKNIFFNKAPMHDGAVVIRNNRVYAAGCFLPISTNDDIIKDLGTRHRSAIGMSENSDAVVIVVSEETGTISVALNGELRRNYDYNTLKKELTSLLGGDDSKQK
;
A
#
# COMPACT_ATOMS: atom_id res chain seq x y z
N MET A 1 6.13 35.07 39.85
CA MET A 1 7.20 35.03 38.83
C MET A 1 8.37 34.15 39.31
N ASP A 2 8.76 34.24 40.59
CA ASP A 2 9.91 33.50 41.17
C ASP A 2 9.74 31.95 41.19
N LYS A 3 8.51 31.43 41.33
CA LYS A 3 8.27 29.97 41.30
C LYS A 3 8.46 29.38 39.92
N PHE A 4 8.15 30.15 38.88
CA PHE A 4 8.31 29.72 37.46
C PHE A 4 9.79 29.74 37.06
N LEU A 5 10.53 30.76 37.47
CA LEU A 5 11.98 30.86 37.24
C LEU A 5 12.77 29.78 37.98
N LYS A 6 12.37 29.44 39.21
CA LYS A 6 12.97 28.32 39.96
C LYS A 6 12.65 26.97 39.35
N ALA A 7 11.46 26.77 38.80
CA ALA A 7 11.13 25.53 38.05
C ALA A 7 11.94 25.40 36.75
N LEU A 8 12.17 26.53 36.05
CA LEU A 8 13.00 26.54 34.84
C LEU A 8 14.49 26.26 35.16
N SER A 9 15.03 26.81 36.22
CA SER A 9 16.44 26.55 36.63
C SER A 9 16.63 25.10 37.09
N TYR A 10 15.65 24.52 37.78
CA TYR A 10 15.67 23.08 38.16
C TYR A 10 15.64 22.15 36.96
N LEU A 11 14.87 22.49 35.91
CA LEU A 11 14.85 21.76 34.65
C LEU A 11 16.19 21.84 33.91
N GLY A 12 16.89 22.98 33.97
CA GLY A 12 18.17 23.16 33.28
C GLY A 12 19.36 22.42 33.95
N GLU A 13 19.33 22.20 35.27
CA GLU A 13 20.40 21.51 36.00
C GLU A 13 20.29 19.97 35.92
N GLN A 14 19.10 19.42 35.60
CA GLN A 14 18.89 17.97 35.45
C GLN A 14 18.92 17.48 34.00
N PHE A 15 19.06 18.37 33.01
CA PHE A 15 19.02 18.00 31.58
C PHE A 15 20.27 17.19 31.20
N LYS A 16 20.08 15.89 31.04
CA LYS A 16 21.11 15.00 30.50
C LYS A 16 20.98 14.95 28.98
N PRO A 17 22.07 14.78 28.20
CA PRO A 17 21.99 14.65 26.73
C PRO A 17 21.10 13.48 26.27
N ILE A 18 20.86 12.51 27.17
CA ILE A 18 19.94 11.39 26.92
C ILE A 18 18.48 11.82 26.88
N ASP A 19 18.11 12.89 27.62
CA ASP A 19 16.72 13.39 27.64
C ASP A 19 16.34 14.06 26.31
N LEU A 20 17.32 14.62 25.63
CA LEU A 20 17.13 15.17 24.27
C LEU A 20 16.85 14.07 23.25
N LEU A 21 17.46 12.92 23.40
CA LEU A 21 17.24 11.73 22.58
C LEU A 21 15.85 11.12 22.86
N ASP A 22 15.44 11.11 24.14
CA ASP A 22 14.11 10.64 24.55
C ASP A 22 13.00 11.53 23.97
N ILE A 23 13.14 12.86 24.09
CA ILE A 23 12.21 13.82 23.48
C ILE A 23 12.11 13.64 21.95
N LEU A 24 13.24 13.40 21.29
CA LEU A 24 13.28 13.20 19.85
C LEU A 24 12.57 11.91 19.44
N ILE A 25 12.81 10.79 20.14
CA ILE A 25 12.15 9.51 19.91
C ILE A 25 10.64 9.63 20.13
N VAL A 26 10.22 10.25 21.24
CA VAL A 26 8.81 10.47 21.57
C VAL A 26 8.14 11.37 20.54
N SER A 27 8.81 12.44 20.07
CA SER A 27 8.30 13.33 19.04
C SER A 27 8.09 12.61 17.69
N ILE A 28 9.04 11.77 17.29
CA ILE A 28 8.94 10.94 16.10
C ILE A 28 7.77 9.96 16.25
N MET A 29 7.67 9.30 17.40
CA MET A 29 6.57 8.36 17.66
C MET A 29 5.21 9.05 17.58
N ILE A 30 5.04 10.22 18.22
CA ILE A 30 3.81 11.01 18.16
C ILE A 30 3.51 11.44 16.73
N TYR A 31 4.51 11.88 15.96
CA TYR A 31 4.34 12.27 14.57
C TYR A 31 3.78 11.11 13.73
N TYR A 32 4.33 9.90 13.85
CA TYR A 32 3.83 8.72 13.13
C TYR A 32 2.43 8.31 13.58
N VAL A 33 2.11 8.41 14.86
CA VAL A 33 0.76 8.15 15.40
C VAL A 33 -0.25 9.15 14.83
N VAL A 34 0.07 10.45 14.84
CA VAL A 34 -0.81 11.50 14.29
C VAL A 34 -0.97 11.33 12.78
N LYS A 35 0.10 10.99 12.05
CA LYS A 35 0.05 10.72 10.62
C LYS A 35 -0.84 9.51 10.32
N PHE A 36 -0.76 8.44 11.11
CA PHE A 36 -1.60 7.24 10.99
C PHE A 36 -3.08 7.53 11.26
N ILE A 37 -3.37 8.35 12.28
CA ILE A 37 -4.76 8.76 12.63
C ILE A 37 -5.36 9.66 11.54
N ARG A 38 -4.54 10.40 10.78
CA ARG A 38 -4.99 11.30 9.72
C ARG A 38 -5.54 10.56 8.49
N ASP A 39 -5.25 9.27 8.34
CA ASP A 39 -5.88 8.44 7.31
C ASP A 39 -7.38 8.30 7.58
N ARG A 40 -8.20 8.65 6.58
CA ARG A 40 -9.65 8.93 6.67
C ARG A 40 -10.49 7.84 7.35
N ARG A 41 -10.03 6.59 7.41
CA ARG A 41 -10.77 5.48 8.01
C ARG A 41 -10.53 5.33 9.52
N ALA A 42 -9.32 5.65 10.01
CA ALA A 42 -8.93 5.53 11.42
C ALA A 42 -9.36 6.73 12.28
N SER A 43 -9.60 7.91 11.67
CA SER A 43 -9.88 9.14 12.41
C SER A 43 -11.16 9.09 13.26
N LYS A 44 -12.24 8.51 12.73
CA LYS A 44 -13.53 8.40 13.46
C LYS A 44 -13.41 7.50 14.70
N LEU A 45 -12.64 6.41 14.57
CA LEU A 45 -12.41 5.45 15.65
C LEU A 45 -11.47 6.06 16.71
N ALA A 46 -10.44 6.78 16.30
CA ALA A 46 -9.54 7.49 17.19
C ALA A 46 -10.25 8.57 18.03
N ILE A 47 -11.19 9.33 17.41
CA ILE A 47 -12.01 10.31 18.13
C ILE A 47 -12.87 9.61 19.19
N GLY A 48 -13.49 8.48 18.87
CA GLY A 48 -14.28 7.70 19.84
C GLY A 48 -13.46 7.23 21.04
N ILE A 49 -12.26 6.71 20.79
CA ILE A 49 -11.34 6.27 21.86
C ILE A 49 -10.89 7.47 22.71
N CYS A 50 -10.51 8.59 22.09
CA CYS A 50 -10.11 9.80 22.78
C CYS A 50 -11.22 10.33 23.70
N LEU A 51 -12.50 10.27 23.26
CA LEU A 51 -13.65 10.68 24.05
C LEU A 51 -13.83 9.77 25.29
N ILE A 52 -13.70 8.45 25.13
CA ILE A 52 -13.80 7.50 26.25
C ILE A 52 -12.68 7.76 27.28
N LEU A 53 -11.44 7.96 26.79
CA LEU A 53 -10.29 8.25 27.67
C LEU A 53 -10.46 9.60 28.39
N ALA A 54 -10.97 10.64 27.71
CA ALA A 54 -11.26 11.93 28.32
C ALA A 54 -12.33 11.80 29.41
N MET A 55 -13.38 11.01 29.14
CA MET A 55 -14.46 10.77 30.10
C MET A 55 -13.96 9.98 31.33
N LEU A 56 -13.07 9.01 31.13
CA LEU A 56 -12.41 8.27 32.20
C LEU A 56 -11.51 9.20 33.03
N PHE A 57 -10.76 10.10 32.40
CA PHE A 57 -9.94 11.08 33.10
C PHE A 57 -10.79 12.02 33.97
N ILE A 58 -11.88 12.56 33.44
CA ILE A 58 -12.83 13.43 34.16
C ILE A 58 -13.46 12.66 35.34
N SER A 59 -13.89 11.42 35.12
CA SER A 59 -14.45 10.56 36.17
C SER A 59 -13.48 10.31 37.32
N ASN A 60 -12.19 10.17 37.00
CA ASN A 60 -11.14 9.97 37.99
C ASN A 60 -10.87 11.25 38.80
N VAL A 61 -10.83 12.40 38.13
CA VAL A 61 -10.64 13.73 38.81
C VAL A 61 -11.81 14.07 39.71
N LEU A 62 -13.03 13.71 39.31
CA LEU A 62 -14.25 13.96 40.11
C LEU A 62 -14.55 12.84 41.13
N GLU A 63 -13.66 11.83 41.27
CA GLU A 63 -13.80 10.69 42.20
C GLU A 63 -15.13 9.92 42.05
N MET A 64 -15.66 9.84 40.82
CA MET A 64 -16.92 9.15 40.49
C MET A 64 -16.72 7.63 40.45
N LYS A 65 -16.87 6.94 41.58
CA LYS A 65 -16.52 5.50 41.73
C LYS A 65 -17.26 4.58 40.75
N THR A 66 -18.59 4.77 40.56
CA THR A 66 -19.39 3.92 39.69
C THR A 66 -19.05 4.12 38.22
N MET A 67 -18.88 5.39 37.79
CA MET A 67 -18.53 5.72 36.41
C MET A 67 -17.12 5.24 36.08
N ASN A 68 -16.18 5.42 36.99
CA ASN A 68 -14.81 4.94 36.83
C ASN A 68 -14.76 3.41 36.68
N PHE A 69 -15.50 2.66 37.50
CA PHE A 69 -15.60 1.21 37.40
C PHE A 69 -16.17 0.77 36.04
N LEU A 70 -17.27 1.40 35.57
CA LEU A 70 -17.86 1.06 34.26
C LEU A 70 -16.91 1.38 33.09
N LEU A 71 -16.34 2.59 33.10
CA LEU A 71 -15.45 3.03 32.01
C LEU A 71 -14.15 2.20 31.97
N SER A 72 -13.60 1.85 33.14
CA SER A 72 -12.40 1.00 33.21
C SER A 72 -12.63 -0.39 32.61
N ASN A 73 -13.78 -1.00 32.89
CA ASN A 73 -14.17 -2.28 32.30
C ASN A 73 -14.39 -2.17 30.78
N ILE A 74 -15.04 -1.07 30.32
CA ILE A 74 -15.21 -0.83 28.89
C ILE A 74 -13.87 -0.65 28.18
N VAL A 75 -12.91 0.07 28.77
CA VAL A 75 -11.57 0.24 28.20
C VAL A 75 -10.81 -1.09 28.16
N GLN A 76 -10.90 -1.91 29.20
CA GLN A 76 -10.22 -3.19 29.26
C GLN A 76 -10.75 -4.18 28.18
N VAL A 77 -12.06 -4.31 28.04
CA VAL A 77 -12.68 -5.15 27.00
C VAL A 77 -12.46 -4.53 25.62
N GLY A 78 -12.57 -3.20 25.51
CA GLY A 78 -12.36 -2.43 24.29
C GLY A 78 -10.94 -2.57 23.73
N LEU A 79 -9.93 -2.69 24.58
CA LEU A 79 -8.55 -2.92 24.15
C LEU A 79 -8.41 -4.25 23.40
N ILE A 80 -9.06 -5.31 23.91
CA ILE A 80 -9.05 -6.62 23.25
C ILE A 80 -9.81 -6.54 21.91
N ALA A 81 -10.98 -5.91 21.90
CA ALA A 81 -11.76 -5.71 20.68
C ALA A 81 -10.98 -4.89 19.63
N LEU A 82 -10.26 -3.85 20.07
CA LEU A 82 -9.41 -3.02 19.22
C LEU A 82 -8.28 -3.86 18.58
N LEU A 83 -7.64 -4.73 19.35
CA LEU A 83 -6.58 -5.61 18.86
C LEU A 83 -7.10 -6.58 17.78
N ILE A 84 -8.32 -7.08 17.94
CA ILE A 84 -8.97 -7.95 16.95
C ILE A 84 -9.30 -7.16 15.68
N ILE A 85 -9.86 -5.94 15.81
CA ILE A 85 -10.22 -5.09 14.67
C ILE A 85 -8.97 -4.69 13.86
N PHE A 86 -7.86 -4.36 14.54
CA PHE A 86 -6.60 -3.98 13.90
C PHE A 86 -5.66 -5.16 13.59
N GLN A 87 -6.12 -6.39 13.73
CA GLN A 87 -5.33 -7.57 13.40
C GLN A 87 -4.75 -7.55 11.97
N PRO A 88 -5.51 -7.20 10.89
CA PRO A 88 -4.97 -7.14 9.53
C PRO A 88 -3.91 -6.02 9.36
N GLU A 89 -4.11 -4.86 9.99
CA GLU A 89 -3.16 -3.75 9.92
C GLU A 89 -1.86 -4.08 10.66
N LEU A 90 -1.96 -4.68 11.85
CA LEU A 90 -0.80 -5.14 12.61
C LEU A 90 -0.02 -6.21 11.86
N ARG A 91 -0.71 -7.16 11.21
CA ARG A 91 -0.08 -8.18 10.38
C ARG A 91 0.66 -7.54 9.20
N SER A 92 0.02 -6.61 8.48
CA SER A 92 0.63 -5.87 7.37
C SER A 92 1.85 -5.06 7.80
N ALA A 93 1.78 -4.41 8.98
CA ALA A 93 2.90 -3.66 9.54
C ALA A 93 4.09 -4.58 9.89
N LEU A 94 3.83 -5.73 10.53
CA LEU A 94 4.86 -6.71 10.87
C LEU A 94 5.50 -7.34 9.62
N GLU A 95 4.71 -7.65 8.59
CA GLU A 95 5.21 -8.14 7.30
C GLU A 95 6.12 -7.12 6.61
N LYS A 96 5.77 -5.82 6.66
CA LYS A 96 6.62 -4.74 6.13
C LYS A 96 7.95 -4.62 6.87
N VAL A 97 7.95 -4.70 8.20
CA VAL A 97 9.17 -4.65 9.01
C VAL A 97 10.02 -5.92 8.82
N GLY A 98 9.38 -7.10 8.81
CA GLY A 98 10.07 -8.38 8.61
C GLY A 98 10.62 -8.59 7.20
N GLY A 99 9.92 -8.09 6.17
CA GLY A 99 10.28 -8.28 4.77
C GLY A 99 11.53 -7.49 4.34
N THR A 100 11.78 -6.34 4.94
CA THR A 100 12.91 -5.46 4.57
C THR A 100 14.25 -5.99 5.10
N SER A 101 14.28 -6.60 6.29
CA SER A 101 15.53 -7.06 6.90
C SER A 101 16.08 -8.37 6.31
N PHE A 102 15.22 -9.27 5.82
CA PHE A 102 15.66 -10.58 5.29
C PHE A 102 16.11 -10.54 3.83
N LYS A 103 15.60 -9.61 2.99
CA LYS A 103 16.04 -9.47 1.59
C LYS A 103 17.47 -8.91 1.48
N THR A 104 17.87 -8.02 2.36
CA THR A 104 19.21 -7.40 2.34
C THR A 104 20.32 -8.41 2.69
N LEU A 105 20.06 -9.39 3.56
CA LEU A 105 21.05 -10.42 3.94
C LEU A 105 21.24 -11.52 2.87
N LYS A 106 20.23 -11.76 2.00
CA LYS A 106 20.31 -12.81 0.98
C LYS A 106 21.03 -12.38 -0.30
N ASN A 107 21.13 -11.08 -0.57
CA ASN A 107 21.75 -10.54 -1.79
C ASN A 107 23.28 -10.40 -1.70
N THR A 108 23.90 -10.69 -0.54
CA THR A 108 25.36 -10.53 -0.36
C THR A 108 26.18 -11.77 -0.78
N VAL A 109 25.55 -12.88 -1.18
CA VAL A 109 26.25 -14.17 -1.34
C VAL A 109 26.39 -14.67 -2.80
N THR A 110 25.86 -14.00 -3.81
CA THR A 110 26.04 -14.43 -5.21
C THR A 110 26.43 -13.30 -6.15
N PRO A 111 27.72 -13.04 -6.39
CA PRO A 111 28.17 -12.17 -7.47
C PRO A 111 28.16 -12.96 -8.79
N ASN A 112 27.25 -12.74 -9.71
CA ASN A 112 27.36 -12.92 -11.16
C ASN A 112 26.06 -13.15 -11.95
N LYS A 113 24.89 -12.61 -11.49
CA LYS A 113 23.64 -12.73 -12.28
C LYS A 113 23.01 -11.39 -12.70
N ASP A 114 23.65 -10.25 -12.40
CA ASP A 114 22.98 -8.94 -12.47
C ASP A 114 22.73 -8.43 -13.91
N LYS A 115 23.54 -8.86 -14.89
CA LYS A 115 23.36 -8.40 -16.29
C LYS A 115 22.22 -9.10 -17.03
N ASP A 116 21.96 -10.37 -16.76
CA ASP A 116 20.85 -11.11 -17.38
C ASP A 116 19.50 -10.75 -16.77
N HIS A 117 19.45 -10.45 -15.47
CA HIS A 117 18.21 -10.05 -14.80
C HIS A 117 17.74 -8.63 -15.20
N SER A 118 18.66 -7.69 -15.42
CA SER A 118 18.31 -6.33 -15.85
C SER A 118 17.77 -6.32 -17.29
N LYS A 119 18.35 -7.11 -18.18
CA LYS A 119 17.91 -7.26 -19.57
C LYS A 119 16.53 -7.93 -19.63
N ALA A 120 16.34 -9.03 -18.93
CA ALA A 120 15.06 -9.73 -18.85
C ALA A 120 13.94 -8.84 -18.27
N LYS A 121 14.25 -7.99 -17.29
CA LYS A 121 13.27 -7.04 -16.71
C LYS A 121 12.88 -5.96 -17.71
N THR A 122 13.83 -5.42 -18.47
CA THR A 122 13.57 -4.43 -19.51
C THR A 122 12.74 -5.01 -20.66
N ASP A 123 13.01 -6.25 -21.06
CA ASP A 123 12.25 -6.96 -22.07
C ASP A 123 10.81 -7.25 -21.59
N GLY A 124 10.63 -7.62 -20.31
CA GLY A 124 9.32 -7.80 -19.69
C GLY A 124 8.48 -6.53 -19.72
N ILE A 125 9.04 -5.37 -19.34
CA ILE A 125 8.36 -4.08 -19.40
C ILE A 125 7.97 -3.74 -20.84
N SER A 126 8.86 -3.97 -21.81
CA SER A 126 8.59 -3.69 -23.22
C SER A 126 7.43 -4.56 -23.74
N ASN A 127 7.39 -5.84 -23.37
CA ASN A 127 6.31 -6.76 -23.74
C ASN A 127 4.97 -6.35 -23.12
N ILE A 128 4.96 -5.90 -21.86
CA ILE A 128 3.75 -5.36 -21.20
C ILE A 128 3.27 -4.13 -21.98
N CYS A 129 4.14 -3.15 -22.24
CA CYS A 129 3.77 -1.93 -22.96
C CYS A 129 3.22 -2.23 -24.34
N GLN A 130 3.84 -3.14 -25.08
CA GLN A 130 3.36 -3.52 -26.40
C GLN A 130 1.99 -4.20 -26.34
N ALA A 131 1.81 -5.17 -25.44
CA ALA A 131 0.51 -5.84 -25.25
C ALA A 131 -0.60 -4.85 -24.89
N VAL A 132 -0.31 -3.92 -23.95
CA VAL A 132 -1.27 -2.90 -23.53
C VAL A 132 -1.64 -1.95 -24.66
N CYS A 133 -0.69 -1.54 -25.51
CA CYS A 133 -0.97 -0.71 -26.68
C CYS A 133 -1.80 -1.44 -27.72
N GLU A 134 -1.52 -2.72 -27.98
CA GLU A 134 -2.32 -3.52 -28.92
C GLU A 134 -3.74 -3.75 -28.41
N LEU A 135 -3.90 -4.06 -27.10
CA LEU A 135 -5.22 -4.17 -26.46
C LEU A 135 -6.00 -2.85 -26.51
N SER A 136 -5.32 -1.72 -26.32
CA SER A 136 -5.88 -0.38 -26.44
C SER A 136 -6.43 -0.10 -27.84
N GLN A 137 -5.67 -0.45 -28.90
CA GLN A 137 -6.09 -0.30 -30.29
C GLN A 137 -7.30 -1.20 -30.64
N GLU A 138 -7.38 -2.36 -30.00
CA GLU A 138 -8.49 -3.32 -30.18
C GLU A 138 -9.68 -3.03 -29.26
N TYR A 139 -9.64 -1.96 -28.46
CA TYR A 139 -10.66 -1.65 -27.43
C TYR A 139 -10.94 -2.83 -26.50
N THR A 140 -9.91 -3.61 -26.21
CA THR A 140 -10.00 -4.77 -25.32
C THR A 140 -9.63 -4.35 -23.90
N GLY A 141 -10.58 -4.45 -22.99
CA GLY A 141 -10.38 -4.10 -21.58
C GLY A 141 -9.35 -5.01 -20.93
N ALA A 142 -8.37 -4.43 -20.25
CA ALA A 142 -7.32 -5.17 -19.54
C ALA A 142 -7.02 -4.57 -18.17
N LEU A 143 -6.58 -5.42 -17.25
CA LEU A 143 -6.20 -5.04 -15.88
C LEU A 143 -4.95 -5.84 -15.50
N ILE A 144 -3.80 -5.17 -15.45
CA ILE A 144 -2.49 -5.79 -15.18
C ILE A 144 -1.89 -5.17 -13.92
N ILE A 145 -1.50 -6.00 -12.96
CA ILE A 145 -0.86 -5.59 -11.72
C ILE A 145 0.59 -6.03 -11.72
N VAL A 146 1.50 -5.12 -11.46
CA VAL A 146 2.90 -5.44 -11.23
C VAL A 146 3.20 -5.38 -9.75
N GLU A 147 3.46 -6.53 -9.13
CA GLU A 147 3.83 -6.65 -7.72
C GLU A 147 5.19 -5.98 -7.47
N ARG A 148 5.28 -5.22 -6.37
CA ARG A 148 6.53 -4.58 -5.94
C ARG A 148 6.98 -5.14 -4.59
N ASN A 149 6.93 -4.33 -3.52
CA ASN A 149 7.40 -4.74 -2.20
C ASN A 149 6.32 -5.46 -1.39
N THR A 150 5.06 -5.07 -1.58
CA THR A 150 3.93 -5.69 -0.87
C THR A 150 3.52 -6.99 -1.57
N PRO A 151 3.62 -8.16 -0.89
CA PRO A 151 3.22 -9.43 -1.48
C PRO A 151 1.70 -9.48 -1.74
N LEU A 152 1.30 -9.92 -2.94
CA LEU A 152 -0.09 -10.02 -3.35
C LEU A 152 -0.65 -11.45 -3.21
N GLY A 153 -0.21 -12.21 -2.21
CA GLY A 153 -0.58 -13.61 -2.04
C GLY A 153 -2.08 -13.85 -1.94
N ASP A 154 -2.83 -12.98 -1.26
CA ASP A 154 -4.28 -13.14 -1.09
C ASP A 154 -5.04 -12.85 -2.39
N ILE A 155 -4.57 -11.91 -3.20
CA ILE A 155 -5.11 -11.63 -4.53
C ILE A 155 -4.86 -12.82 -5.47
N ILE A 156 -3.65 -13.36 -5.49
CA ILE A 156 -3.24 -14.49 -6.33
C ILE A 156 -4.08 -15.74 -6.04
N LYS A 157 -4.45 -16.00 -4.79
CA LYS A 157 -5.30 -17.13 -4.40
C LYS A 157 -6.70 -17.11 -5.03
N THR A 158 -7.18 -15.94 -5.45
CA THR A 158 -8.50 -15.78 -6.07
C THR A 158 -8.50 -16.13 -7.58
N GLY A 159 -7.32 -16.18 -8.21
CA GLY A 159 -7.16 -16.45 -9.63
C GLY A 159 -6.52 -17.79 -9.95
N THR A 160 -6.21 -17.99 -11.20
CA THR A 160 -5.54 -19.18 -11.72
C THR A 160 -4.03 -18.93 -11.83
N ILE A 161 -3.21 -19.80 -11.23
CA ILE A 161 -1.75 -19.72 -11.32
C ILE A 161 -1.30 -20.18 -12.71
N ILE A 162 -0.53 -19.34 -13.41
CA ILE A 162 0.03 -19.59 -14.74
C ILE A 162 1.54 -19.81 -14.66
N ASN A 163 2.26 -18.91 -14.00
CA ASN A 163 3.72 -18.90 -13.85
C ASN A 163 4.49 -19.02 -15.18
N ALA A 164 4.18 -18.17 -16.14
CA ALA A 164 4.78 -18.15 -17.48
C ALA A 164 5.60 -16.87 -17.73
N ASP A 165 6.43 -16.88 -18.77
CA ASP A 165 7.18 -15.70 -19.20
C ASP A 165 6.23 -14.64 -19.79
N ILE A 166 6.60 -13.36 -19.64
CA ILE A 166 5.81 -12.26 -20.17
C ILE A 166 6.01 -12.19 -21.67
N CYS A 167 4.96 -12.46 -22.43
CA CYS A 167 4.94 -12.22 -23.87
C CYS A 167 3.63 -11.57 -24.32
N VAL A 168 3.70 -10.81 -25.40
CA VAL A 168 2.57 -10.03 -25.94
C VAL A 168 1.37 -10.94 -26.24
N SER A 169 1.60 -12.03 -26.96
CA SER A 169 0.55 -12.97 -27.36
C SER A 169 -0.17 -13.61 -26.17
N MET A 170 0.54 -13.91 -25.08
CA MET A 170 -0.07 -14.47 -23.88
C MET A 170 -0.98 -13.46 -23.20
N LEU A 171 -0.51 -12.23 -22.99
CA LEU A 171 -1.33 -11.18 -22.37
C LEU A 171 -2.57 -10.89 -23.20
N LYS A 172 -2.46 -10.82 -24.54
CA LYS A 172 -3.62 -10.67 -25.43
C LYS A 172 -4.59 -11.84 -25.34
N ASN A 173 -4.10 -13.08 -25.30
CA ASN A 173 -4.95 -14.27 -25.15
C ASN A 173 -5.68 -14.30 -23.80
N ILE A 174 -5.05 -13.88 -22.71
CA ILE A 174 -5.71 -13.83 -21.40
C ILE A 174 -6.89 -12.86 -21.44
N PHE A 175 -6.70 -11.66 -22.02
CA PHE A 175 -7.74 -10.62 -22.08
C PHE A 175 -8.66 -10.75 -23.31
N PHE A 176 -8.48 -11.78 -24.14
CA PHE A 176 -9.36 -12.02 -25.25
C PHE A 176 -10.81 -12.18 -24.77
N ASN A 177 -11.74 -11.46 -25.39
CA ASN A 177 -13.13 -11.42 -24.95
C ASN A 177 -13.74 -12.84 -24.89
N LYS A 178 -14.40 -13.16 -23.77
CA LYS A 178 -14.98 -14.49 -23.45
C LYS A 178 -13.94 -15.59 -23.16
N ALA A 179 -12.64 -15.29 -23.09
CA ALA A 179 -11.67 -16.26 -22.58
C ALA A 179 -11.94 -16.54 -21.08
N PRO A 180 -11.71 -17.76 -20.57
CA PRO A 180 -12.03 -18.12 -19.17
C PRO A 180 -11.34 -17.24 -18.11
N MET A 181 -10.23 -16.60 -18.45
CA MET A 181 -9.42 -15.79 -17.51
C MET A 181 -9.46 -14.28 -17.80
N HIS A 182 -10.32 -13.81 -18.72
CA HIS A 182 -10.37 -12.39 -19.12
C HIS A 182 -11.02 -11.48 -18.05
N ASP A 183 -11.87 -12.06 -17.21
CA ASP A 183 -12.53 -11.33 -16.14
C ASP A 183 -11.64 -11.37 -14.88
N GLY A 184 -11.19 -10.21 -14.47
CA GLY A 184 -10.23 -10.03 -13.40
C GLY A 184 -8.88 -9.48 -13.85
N ALA A 185 -7.89 -9.57 -12.97
CA ALA A 185 -6.56 -9.02 -13.20
C ALA A 185 -5.51 -10.09 -13.47
N VAL A 186 -4.52 -9.71 -14.27
CA VAL A 186 -3.26 -10.45 -14.40
C VAL A 186 -2.26 -9.92 -13.38
N VAL A 187 -1.65 -10.81 -12.61
CA VAL A 187 -0.60 -10.46 -11.64
C VAL A 187 0.76 -10.83 -12.21
N ILE A 188 1.62 -9.81 -12.33
CA ILE A 188 3.02 -9.95 -12.69
C ILE A 188 3.84 -9.98 -11.39
N ARG A 189 4.58 -11.06 -11.16
CA ARG A 189 5.48 -11.25 -10.02
C ARG A 189 6.82 -11.77 -10.50
N ASN A 190 7.91 -11.18 -10.02
CA ASN A 190 9.28 -11.58 -10.38
C ASN A 190 9.49 -11.63 -11.91
N ASN A 191 8.99 -10.65 -12.64
CA ASN A 191 9.05 -10.56 -14.10
C ASN A 191 8.41 -11.75 -14.84
N ARG A 192 7.35 -12.34 -14.26
CA ARG A 192 6.58 -13.43 -14.86
C ARG A 192 5.09 -13.15 -14.76
N VAL A 193 4.29 -13.61 -15.71
CA VAL A 193 2.83 -13.72 -15.57
C VAL A 193 2.55 -14.81 -14.53
N TYR A 194 2.28 -14.41 -13.30
CA TYR A 194 2.17 -15.37 -12.20
C TYR A 194 0.76 -15.95 -12.07
N ALA A 195 -0.27 -15.12 -12.18
CA ALA A 195 -1.67 -15.55 -12.11
C ALA A 195 -2.55 -14.65 -13.00
N ALA A 196 -3.72 -15.15 -13.38
CA ALA A 196 -4.74 -14.42 -14.13
C ALA A 196 -6.15 -14.69 -13.59
N GLY A 197 -7.12 -13.83 -13.97
CA GLY A 197 -8.47 -13.88 -13.43
C GLY A 197 -8.54 -13.58 -11.93
N CYS A 198 -7.63 -12.74 -11.43
CA CYS A 198 -7.57 -12.40 -10.00
C CYS A 198 -8.59 -11.29 -9.67
N PHE A 199 -9.33 -11.44 -8.56
CA PHE A 199 -10.27 -10.43 -8.09
C PHE A 199 -9.56 -9.37 -7.27
N LEU A 200 -9.88 -8.10 -7.55
CA LEU A 200 -9.31 -6.94 -6.84
C LEU A 200 -10.35 -6.24 -5.97
N PRO A 201 -9.92 -5.61 -4.87
CA PRO A 201 -10.79 -4.72 -4.12
C PRO A 201 -11.17 -3.52 -4.97
N ILE A 202 -12.45 -3.12 -4.89
CA ILE A 202 -12.97 -1.92 -5.57
C ILE A 202 -12.83 -0.74 -4.62
N SER A 203 -12.37 0.41 -5.13
CA SER A 203 -12.34 1.63 -4.34
C SER A 203 -13.74 2.08 -3.95
N THR A 204 -13.91 2.44 -2.68
CA THR A 204 -15.14 2.99 -2.11
C THR A 204 -15.08 4.51 -1.98
N ASN A 205 -14.12 5.17 -2.61
CA ASN A 205 -13.99 6.62 -2.56
C ASN A 205 -15.06 7.26 -3.47
N ASP A 206 -15.94 8.06 -2.87
CA ASP A 206 -17.04 8.76 -3.57
C ASP A 206 -16.55 9.92 -4.45
N ASP A 207 -15.32 10.40 -4.23
CA ASP A 207 -14.68 11.46 -5.04
C ASP A 207 -14.17 10.94 -6.40
N ILE A 208 -14.20 9.62 -6.64
CA ILE A 208 -13.82 9.04 -7.91
C ILE A 208 -14.90 9.35 -8.94
N ILE A 209 -14.46 9.86 -10.10
CA ILE A 209 -15.32 10.21 -11.22
C ILE A 209 -16.29 9.05 -11.50
N LYS A 210 -17.59 9.34 -11.45
CA LYS A 210 -18.68 8.34 -11.60
C LYS A 210 -18.68 7.62 -12.94
N ASP A 211 -17.99 8.18 -13.94
CA ASP A 211 -17.88 7.65 -15.30
C ASP A 211 -16.77 6.59 -15.46
N LEU A 212 -16.09 6.19 -14.37
CA LEU A 212 -15.06 5.16 -14.43
C LEU A 212 -15.66 3.76 -14.31
N GLY A 213 -15.37 2.91 -15.30
CA GLY A 213 -15.78 1.49 -15.30
C GLY A 213 -15.16 0.69 -14.13
N THR A 214 -15.67 -0.53 -13.94
CA THR A 214 -15.30 -1.41 -12.82
C THR A 214 -13.79 -1.69 -12.75
N ARG A 215 -13.10 -1.90 -13.91
CA ARG A 215 -11.65 -2.12 -13.96
C ARG A 215 -10.84 -0.94 -13.42
N HIS A 216 -11.25 0.29 -13.72
CA HIS A 216 -10.58 1.49 -13.19
C HIS A 216 -10.77 1.62 -11.69
N ARG A 217 -11.99 1.39 -11.20
CA ARG A 217 -12.27 1.43 -9.75
C ARG A 217 -11.52 0.34 -8.99
N SER A 218 -11.34 -0.84 -9.59
CA SER A 218 -10.54 -1.93 -9.04
C SER A 218 -9.05 -1.58 -9.05
N ALA A 219 -8.55 -0.92 -10.10
CA ALA A 219 -7.17 -0.46 -10.15
C ALA A 219 -6.85 0.55 -9.03
N ILE A 220 -7.73 1.52 -8.84
CA ILE A 220 -7.59 2.51 -7.75
C ILE A 220 -7.64 1.79 -6.40
N GLY A 221 -8.65 0.93 -6.16
CA GLY A 221 -8.81 0.20 -4.90
C GLY A 221 -7.61 -0.68 -4.57
N MET A 222 -7.01 -1.31 -5.58
CA MET A 222 -5.78 -2.09 -5.40
C MET A 222 -4.59 -1.19 -5.05
N SER A 223 -4.44 -0.05 -5.73
CA SER A 223 -3.36 0.90 -5.48
C SER A 223 -3.50 1.68 -4.16
N GLU A 224 -4.71 1.76 -3.58
CA GLU A 224 -4.95 2.28 -2.23
C GLU A 224 -4.43 1.32 -1.14
N ASN A 225 -4.45 0.01 -1.42
CA ASN A 225 -4.16 -1.03 -0.44
C ASN A 225 -2.76 -1.65 -0.59
N SER A 226 -2.01 -1.29 -1.64
CA SER A 226 -0.66 -1.80 -1.90
C SER A 226 0.21 -0.79 -2.64
N ASP A 227 1.51 -1.06 -2.71
CA ASP A 227 2.47 -0.30 -3.52
C ASP A 227 2.59 -0.85 -4.96
N ALA A 228 1.71 -1.76 -5.36
CA ALA A 228 1.69 -2.32 -6.70
C ALA A 228 1.36 -1.26 -7.76
N VAL A 229 1.95 -1.41 -8.94
CA VAL A 229 1.60 -0.60 -10.11
C VAL A 229 0.48 -1.31 -10.87
N VAL A 230 -0.64 -0.62 -11.09
CA VAL A 230 -1.80 -1.21 -11.79
C VAL A 230 -2.04 -0.50 -13.10
N ILE A 231 -2.02 -1.25 -14.20
CA ILE A 231 -2.22 -0.77 -15.55
C ILE A 231 -3.63 -1.17 -16.00
N VAL A 232 -4.38 -0.23 -16.55
CA VAL A 232 -5.76 -0.43 -17.02
C VAL A 232 -5.88 -0.01 -18.48
N VAL A 233 -6.56 -0.82 -19.27
CA VAL A 233 -7.04 -0.45 -20.59
C VAL A 233 -8.57 -0.38 -20.55
N SER A 234 -9.13 0.73 -20.98
CA SER A 234 -10.58 0.92 -21.08
C SER A 234 -11.12 0.17 -22.30
N GLU A 235 -12.17 -0.63 -22.12
CA GLU A 235 -12.86 -1.31 -23.22
C GLU A 235 -13.76 -0.35 -24.02
N GLU A 236 -14.15 0.79 -23.44
CA GLU A 236 -15.02 1.78 -24.08
C GLU A 236 -14.22 2.77 -24.91
N THR A 237 -13.09 3.25 -24.39
CA THR A 237 -12.32 4.36 -24.99
C THR A 237 -10.95 3.95 -25.50
N GLY A 238 -10.48 2.74 -25.19
CA GLY A 238 -9.11 2.31 -25.46
C GLY A 238 -8.06 3.03 -24.61
N THR A 239 -8.45 3.94 -23.71
CA THR A 239 -7.51 4.75 -22.91
C THR A 239 -6.69 3.89 -21.99
N ILE A 240 -5.37 4.07 -22.03
CA ILE A 240 -4.41 3.44 -21.11
C ILE A 240 -4.24 4.32 -19.87
N SER A 241 -4.40 3.73 -18.70
CA SER A 241 -4.26 4.41 -17.40
C SER A 241 -3.36 3.61 -16.47
N VAL A 242 -2.69 4.31 -15.55
CA VAL A 242 -1.87 3.70 -14.49
C VAL A 242 -2.36 4.20 -13.14
N ALA A 243 -2.67 3.27 -12.23
CA ALA A 243 -3.01 3.58 -10.85
C ALA A 243 -1.84 3.26 -9.92
N LEU A 244 -1.53 4.21 -9.04
CA LEU A 244 -0.48 4.10 -8.02
C LEU A 244 -0.86 4.96 -6.80
N ASN A 245 -0.74 4.41 -5.59
CA ASN A 245 -1.02 5.10 -4.32
C ASN A 245 -2.42 5.77 -4.25
N GLY A 246 -3.44 5.16 -4.85
CA GLY A 246 -4.81 5.68 -4.90
C GLY A 246 -5.06 6.73 -5.99
N GLU A 247 -4.03 7.13 -6.75
CA GLU A 247 -4.15 8.06 -7.86
C GLU A 247 -4.23 7.33 -9.20
N LEU A 248 -5.10 7.80 -10.12
CA LEU A 248 -5.21 7.29 -11.48
C LEU A 248 -4.72 8.34 -12.48
N ARG A 249 -3.65 8.02 -13.20
CA ARG A 249 -3.14 8.84 -14.32
C ARG A 249 -3.58 8.22 -15.63
N ARG A 250 -4.05 9.04 -16.56
CA ARG A 250 -4.69 8.60 -17.81
C ARG A 250 -3.91 9.07 -19.03
N ASN A 251 -4.28 8.53 -20.21
CA ASN A 251 -3.79 8.92 -21.52
C ASN A 251 -2.30 8.61 -21.75
N TYR A 252 -1.88 7.39 -21.40
CA TYR A 252 -0.54 6.92 -21.73
C TYR A 252 -0.48 6.43 -23.18
N ASP A 253 0.64 6.73 -23.85
CA ASP A 253 1.09 6.07 -25.06
C ASP A 253 2.22 5.07 -24.74
N TYR A 254 2.74 4.37 -25.76
CA TYR A 254 3.82 3.39 -25.58
C TYR A 254 5.05 3.98 -24.89
N ASN A 255 5.48 5.18 -25.31
CA ASN A 255 6.73 5.79 -24.83
C ASN A 255 6.59 6.30 -23.40
N THR A 256 5.48 6.98 -23.11
CA THR A 256 5.17 7.51 -21.78
C THR A 256 4.92 6.38 -20.78
N LEU A 257 4.19 5.32 -21.17
CA LEU A 257 3.97 4.13 -20.35
C LEU A 257 5.29 3.43 -20.04
N LYS A 258 6.13 3.21 -21.07
CA LYS A 258 7.43 2.55 -20.88
C LYS A 258 8.35 3.35 -19.97
N LYS A 259 8.40 4.67 -20.13
CA LYS A 259 9.18 5.56 -19.26
C LYS A 259 8.71 5.50 -17.82
N GLU A 260 7.39 5.57 -17.61
CA GLU A 260 6.78 5.50 -16.29
C GLU A 260 7.06 4.14 -15.61
N LEU A 261 6.78 3.02 -16.30
CA LEU A 261 7.04 1.69 -15.76
C LEU A 261 8.52 1.44 -15.48
N THR A 262 9.42 1.93 -16.34
CA THR A 262 10.86 1.83 -16.09
C THR A 262 11.27 2.63 -14.86
N SER A 263 10.72 3.82 -14.66
CA SER A 263 10.96 4.64 -13.47
C SER A 263 10.43 3.98 -12.19
N LEU A 264 9.21 3.42 -12.24
CA LEU A 264 8.54 2.85 -11.07
C LEU A 264 9.06 1.46 -10.68
N LEU A 265 9.50 0.67 -11.66
CA LEU A 265 9.95 -0.70 -11.48
C LEU A 265 11.48 -0.85 -11.56
N GLY A 266 12.17 0.09 -12.23
CA GLY A 266 13.64 0.10 -12.39
C GLY A 266 14.41 0.78 -11.25
N GLY A 267 13.74 1.43 -10.32
CA GLY A 267 14.31 2.39 -9.37
C GLY A 267 15.07 1.83 -8.16
N ASP A 268 15.54 0.58 -8.17
CA ASP A 268 16.42 0.08 -7.08
C ASP A 268 17.92 0.28 -7.36
N ASP A 269 18.33 0.64 -8.60
CA ASP A 269 19.75 0.74 -8.95
C ASP A 269 20.33 2.17 -8.97
N SER A 270 19.51 3.22 -8.75
CA SER A 270 19.99 4.63 -8.90
C SER A 270 20.13 5.42 -7.59
N LYS A 271 20.01 4.79 -6.42
CA LYS A 271 20.25 5.45 -5.11
C LYS A 271 21.55 5.05 -4.41
N GLN A 272 22.52 4.54 -5.17
CA GLN A 272 23.91 4.41 -4.68
C GLN A 272 24.84 5.09 -5.70
N LYS A 273 24.91 6.41 -5.64
CA LYS A 273 26.09 7.20 -6.02
C LYS A 273 26.13 8.46 -5.16
#